data_ccfec66b42dcb3166f5f22ee698871ca
#
_entry.id   ccfec66b42dcb3166f5f22ee698871ca
#
_cell.length_a   1.000
_cell.length_b   1.000
_cell.length_c   1.000
_cell.angle_alpha   90.00
_cell.angle_beta   90.00
_cell.angle_gamma   90.00
#
_symmetry.space_group_name_H-M   'P 1'
#
loop_
_entity.id
_entity.type
_entity.pdbx_description
1 polymer ?
#
loop_
_entity_poly.entity_id
_entity_poly.type
_entity_poly.pdbx_seq_one_letter_code
_entity_poly.pdbx_strand_id
1 'polypeptide(L)'
;MNGILAVYRKELEDHFSSTRFILLSTLILMVSLVIAFMVGSGLRDELKDVAKPTFVFLMLFTFPGKLFSLISFIAFFGPLIGIVLGFDSINRERSDRTLSKLVSQPIYRDSIINGKFLAGLVTITIMFLAIVLLISGLGLRLIGVVPGPEDVWRLAIYSLISIFYISFWLGISSLFSVIFRSMATSALAAIACWIIFSFAVPLVASPLADAIYPVDQSTTAPDPELLVQHEQARKAISLLSPMTLYSEATTTILDPLRKTTQSLLLMGPMERLSISRFQNPLPLRESLYIVFPHLISLIAITSLCFAVSYIFFMRQEVRST
;
A
#
# COMPACT_ATOMS: atom_id res chain seq x y z
N MET A 1 -3.03 -24.57 -24.87
CA MET A 1 -3.11 -23.32 -24.08
C MET A 1 -2.40 -23.56 -22.76
N ASN A 2 -1.52 -22.65 -22.35
CA ASN A 2 -0.84 -22.80 -21.07
C ASN A 2 -1.86 -22.78 -19.91
N GLY A 3 -1.82 -23.79 -19.04
CA GLY A 3 -2.77 -23.93 -17.92
C GLY A 3 -2.89 -22.66 -17.07
N ILE A 4 -1.79 -21.93 -16.86
CA ILE A 4 -1.75 -20.62 -16.17
C ILE A 4 -2.72 -19.62 -16.84
N LEU A 5 -2.68 -19.50 -18.18
CA LEU A 5 -3.51 -18.52 -18.90
C LEU A 5 -5.00 -18.84 -18.81
N ALA A 6 -5.36 -20.13 -18.80
CA ALA A 6 -6.74 -20.56 -18.66
C ALA A 6 -7.29 -20.21 -17.27
N VAL A 7 -6.52 -20.50 -16.20
CA VAL A 7 -6.88 -20.14 -14.82
C VAL A 7 -6.94 -18.62 -14.67
N TYR A 8 -5.94 -17.91 -15.15
CA TYR A 8 -5.86 -16.44 -15.09
C TYR A 8 -7.10 -15.77 -15.71
N ARG A 9 -7.50 -16.18 -16.92
CA ARG A 9 -8.69 -15.60 -17.60
C ARG A 9 -9.97 -15.86 -16.83
N LYS A 10 -10.18 -17.11 -16.38
CA LYS A 10 -11.33 -17.46 -15.56
C LYS A 10 -11.41 -16.62 -14.28
N GLU A 11 -10.30 -16.55 -13.54
CA GLU A 11 -10.28 -15.80 -12.28
C GLU A 11 -10.47 -14.29 -12.49
N LEU A 12 -9.93 -13.75 -13.59
CA LEU A 12 -10.12 -12.34 -13.93
C LEU A 12 -11.61 -12.03 -14.20
N GLU A 13 -12.30 -12.89 -14.94
CA GLU A 13 -13.74 -12.78 -15.20
C GLU A 13 -14.54 -12.91 -13.89
N ASP A 14 -14.17 -13.87 -13.02
CA ASP A 14 -14.80 -14.09 -11.72
C ASP A 14 -14.61 -12.86 -10.80
N HIS A 15 -13.46 -12.20 -10.80
CA HIS A 15 -13.23 -10.99 -10.01
C HIS A 15 -14.12 -9.83 -10.46
N PHE A 16 -14.16 -9.54 -11.76
CA PHE A 16 -14.96 -8.41 -12.28
C PHE A 16 -16.47 -8.67 -12.25
N SER A 17 -16.92 -9.91 -12.20
CA SER A 17 -18.33 -10.27 -12.03
C SER A 17 -18.74 -10.43 -10.55
N SER A 18 -17.79 -10.45 -9.63
CA SER A 18 -18.06 -10.63 -8.20
C SER A 18 -18.75 -9.40 -7.61
N THR A 19 -19.96 -9.58 -7.09
CA THR A 19 -20.72 -8.51 -6.43
C THR A 19 -19.93 -7.87 -5.27
N ARG A 20 -19.16 -8.67 -4.51
CA ARG A 20 -18.34 -8.17 -3.38
C ARG A 20 -17.26 -7.23 -3.87
N PHE A 21 -16.55 -7.60 -4.93
CA PHE A 21 -15.50 -6.77 -5.50
C PHE A 21 -16.08 -5.50 -6.13
N ILE A 22 -17.20 -5.63 -6.87
CA ILE A 22 -17.87 -4.46 -7.49
C ILE A 22 -18.32 -3.47 -6.42
N LEU A 23 -18.96 -3.92 -5.34
CA LEU A 23 -19.40 -3.05 -4.24
C LEU A 23 -18.22 -2.36 -3.56
N LEU A 24 -17.15 -3.10 -3.23
CA LEU A 24 -15.98 -2.53 -2.57
C LEU A 24 -15.24 -1.55 -3.48
N SER A 25 -14.99 -1.91 -4.74
CA SER A 25 -14.29 -1.06 -5.70
C SER A 25 -15.08 0.22 -6.02
N THR A 26 -16.41 0.10 -6.15
CA THR A 26 -17.30 1.27 -6.34
C THR A 26 -17.27 2.19 -5.12
N LEU A 27 -17.32 1.63 -3.91
CA LEU A 27 -17.23 2.40 -2.66
C LEU A 27 -15.91 3.17 -2.59
N ILE A 28 -14.79 2.48 -2.81
CA ILE A 28 -13.45 3.09 -2.75
C ILE A 28 -13.30 4.17 -3.83
N LEU A 29 -13.75 3.90 -5.05
CA LEU A 29 -13.73 4.87 -6.13
C LEU A 29 -14.57 6.10 -5.80
N MET A 30 -15.79 5.92 -5.29
CA MET A 30 -16.68 7.01 -4.91
C MET A 30 -16.07 7.87 -3.81
N VAL A 31 -15.54 7.27 -2.75
CA VAL A 31 -14.89 8.01 -1.64
C VAL A 31 -13.62 8.71 -2.14
N SER A 32 -12.81 8.06 -2.97
CA SER A 32 -11.63 8.69 -3.59
C SER A 32 -11.98 9.91 -4.42
N LEU A 33 -13.08 9.86 -5.18
CA LEU A 33 -13.57 11.01 -5.95
C LEU A 33 -14.07 12.15 -5.04
N VAL A 34 -14.76 11.82 -3.95
CA VAL A 34 -15.20 12.83 -2.97
C VAL A 34 -14.00 13.51 -2.34
N ILE A 35 -12.98 12.74 -1.90
CA ILE A 35 -11.73 13.31 -1.36
C ILE A 35 -11.06 14.21 -2.39
N ALA A 36 -10.90 13.73 -3.62
CA ALA A 36 -10.27 14.50 -4.69
C ALA A 36 -11.04 15.79 -5.02
N PHE A 37 -12.38 15.74 -5.00
CA PHE A 37 -13.22 16.93 -5.19
C PHE A 37 -13.03 17.93 -4.04
N MET A 38 -13.06 17.47 -2.79
CA MET A 38 -12.86 18.32 -1.61
C MET A 38 -11.46 18.97 -1.61
N VAL A 39 -10.43 18.21 -1.92
CA VAL A 39 -9.05 18.70 -2.01
C VAL A 39 -8.92 19.66 -3.20
N GLY A 40 -9.40 19.27 -4.38
CA GLY A 40 -9.30 20.08 -5.59
C GLY A 40 -10.05 21.41 -5.49
N SER A 41 -11.24 21.44 -4.88
CA SER A 41 -12.00 22.68 -4.63
C SER A 41 -11.29 23.57 -3.60
N GLY A 42 -10.76 22.99 -2.52
CA GLY A 42 -9.96 23.73 -1.52
C GLY A 42 -8.71 24.36 -2.12
N LEU A 43 -7.92 23.57 -2.88
CA LEU A 43 -6.75 24.07 -3.60
C LEU A 43 -7.10 25.20 -4.60
N ARG A 44 -8.20 25.04 -5.32
CA ARG A 44 -8.67 26.08 -6.24
C ARG A 44 -8.95 27.40 -5.51
N ASP A 45 -9.57 27.33 -4.33
CA ASP A 45 -9.92 28.52 -3.55
C ASP A 45 -8.67 29.18 -2.94
N GLU A 46 -7.72 28.40 -2.43
CA GLU A 46 -6.45 28.90 -1.90
C GLU A 46 -5.53 29.49 -2.97
N LEU A 47 -5.59 29.01 -4.20
CA LEU A 47 -4.72 29.43 -5.30
C LEU A 47 -5.32 30.55 -6.18
N LYS A 48 -6.50 31.10 -5.84
CA LYS A 48 -7.13 32.16 -6.64
C LYS A 48 -6.29 33.42 -6.77
N ASP A 49 -5.59 33.79 -5.69
CA ASP A 49 -4.86 35.05 -5.57
C ASP A 49 -3.32 34.85 -5.38
N VAL A 50 -2.83 33.61 -5.53
CA VAL A 50 -1.43 33.27 -5.31
C VAL A 50 -0.84 32.63 -6.56
N ALA A 51 0.46 32.91 -6.83
CA ALA A 51 1.17 32.20 -7.89
C ALA A 51 1.16 30.70 -7.65
N LYS A 52 0.73 29.93 -8.66
CA LYS A 52 0.62 28.46 -8.55
C LYS A 52 1.99 27.85 -8.25
N PRO A 53 2.14 27.14 -7.11
CA PRO A 53 3.40 26.46 -6.79
C PRO A 53 3.75 25.39 -7.83
N THR A 54 5.03 25.13 -7.97
CA THR A 54 5.50 23.95 -8.72
C THR A 54 4.92 22.70 -8.03
N PHE A 55 4.47 21.70 -8.79
CA PHE A 55 3.85 20.46 -8.26
C PHE A 55 2.45 20.59 -7.61
N VAL A 56 1.71 21.66 -7.91
CA VAL A 56 0.30 21.80 -7.46
C VAL A 56 -0.54 20.57 -7.79
N PHE A 57 -0.26 19.93 -8.92
CA PHE A 57 -0.99 18.73 -9.35
C PHE A 57 -0.83 17.56 -8.36
N LEU A 58 0.37 17.37 -7.79
CA LEU A 58 0.64 16.32 -6.80
C LEU A 58 -0.03 16.61 -5.45
N MET A 59 -0.33 17.87 -5.15
CA MET A 59 -1.05 18.24 -3.93
C MET A 59 -2.47 17.66 -3.87
N LEU A 60 -3.06 17.28 -5.00
CA LEU A 60 -4.34 16.53 -5.03
C LEU A 60 -4.28 15.22 -4.25
N PHE A 61 -3.11 14.61 -4.21
CA PHE A 61 -2.89 13.31 -3.57
C PHE A 61 -2.38 13.44 -2.13
N THR A 62 -1.67 14.55 -1.82
CA THR A 62 -0.91 14.70 -0.56
C THR A 62 -1.49 15.74 0.39
N PHE A 63 -2.43 16.59 -0.03
CA PHE A 63 -2.80 17.83 0.67
C PHE A 63 -3.03 17.63 2.19
N PRO A 64 -2.21 18.24 3.04
CA PRO A 64 -2.21 18.00 4.49
C PRO A 64 -3.29 18.78 5.26
N GLY A 65 -4.10 19.59 4.57
CA GLY A 65 -4.96 20.58 5.23
C GLY A 65 -6.34 20.09 5.67
N LYS A 66 -6.77 18.86 5.36
CA LYS A 66 -8.08 18.32 5.74
C LYS A 66 -8.00 16.84 6.11
N LEU A 67 -8.98 16.36 6.85
CA LEU A 67 -9.08 15.10 7.61
C LEU A 67 -8.45 13.83 6.99
N PHE A 68 -8.40 13.70 5.65
CA PHE A 68 -7.77 12.55 4.98
C PHE A 68 -7.14 12.97 3.65
N SER A 69 -5.85 12.72 3.48
CA SER A 69 -5.22 12.71 2.16
C SER A 69 -5.58 11.43 1.41
N LEU A 70 -5.48 11.45 0.08
CA LEU A 70 -5.70 10.24 -0.70
C LEU A 70 -4.70 9.13 -0.36
N ILE A 71 -3.46 9.50 -0.04
CA ILE A 71 -2.44 8.55 0.44
C ILE A 71 -2.93 7.84 1.70
N SER A 72 -3.41 8.59 2.70
CA SER A 72 -3.91 8.02 3.96
C SER A 72 -5.14 7.14 3.72
N PHE A 73 -6.02 7.55 2.81
CA PHE A 73 -7.19 6.76 2.43
C PHE A 73 -6.79 5.42 1.80
N ILE A 74 -5.88 5.42 0.85
CA ILE A 74 -5.39 4.18 0.21
C ILE A 74 -4.56 3.34 1.20
N ALA A 75 -3.78 3.98 2.07
CA ALA A 75 -3.04 3.27 3.12
C ALA A 75 -3.97 2.46 4.04
N PHE A 76 -5.15 3.00 4.33
CA PHE A 76 -6.14 2.37 5.18
C PHE A 76 -7.04 1.39 4.41
N PHE A 77 -7.65 1.79 3.30
CA PHE A 77 -8.65 1.00 2.58
C PHE A 77 -8.05 0.09 1.51
N GLY A 78 -6.85 0.38 1.01
CA GLY A 78 -6.15 -0.47 0.05
C GLY A 78 -6.01 -1.94 0.49
N PRO A 79 -5.62 -2.22 1.73
CA PRO A 79 -5.57 -3.59 2.26
C PRO A 79 -6.86 -4.38 2.09
N LEU A 80 -8.02 -3.75 2.27
CA LEU A 80 -9.31 -4.42 2.14
C LEU A 80 -9.54 -4.95 0.73
N ILE A 81 -9.02 -4.27 -0.30
CA ILE A 81 -9.09 -4.75 -1.69
C ILE A 81 -8.31 -6.05 -1.83
N GLY A 82 -7.06 -6.07 -1.36
CA GLY A 82 -6.22 -7.26 -1.39
C GLY A 82 -6.85 -8.42 -0.61
N ILE A 83 -7.41 -8.13 0.58
CA ILE A 83 -8.07 -9.13 1.42
C ILE A 83 -9.29 -9.71 0.71
N VAL A 84 -10.16 -8.87 0.14
CA VAL A 84 -11.38 -9.33 -0.55
C VAL A 84 -11.09 -10.18 -1.78
N LEU A 85 -9.99 -9.92 -2.48
CA LEU A 85 -9.58 -10.71 -3.64
C LEU A 85 -8.91 -12.05 -3.25
N GLY A 86 -8.31 -12.14 -2.04
CA GLY A 86 -7.49 -13.28 -1.67
C GLY A 86 -8.13 -14.26 -0.68
N PHE A 87 -9.01 -13.80 0.23
CA PHE A 87 -9.45 -14.60 1.38
C PHE A 87 -10.22 -15.89 1.01
N ASP A 88 -10.88 -15.93 -0.11
CA ASP A 88 -11.66 -17.08 -0.58
C ASP A 88 -11.03 -17.79 -1.79
N SER A 89 -9.85 -17.33 -2.24
CA SER A 89 -9.23 -17.79 -3.49
C SER A 89 -9.09 -19.31 -3.63
N ILE A 90 -8.78 -20.03 -2.54
CA ILE A 90 -8.68 -21.49 -2.51
C ILE A 90 -9.87 -22.10 -1.75
N ASN A 91 -10.34 -21.46 -0.69
CA ASN A 91 -11.44 -21.95 0.14
C ASN A 91 -12.75 -22.07 -0.61
N ARG A 92 -13.02 -21.18 -1.57
CA ARG A 92 -14.19 -21.23 -2.43
C ARG A 92 -14.21 -22.52 -3.24
N GLU A 93 -13.10 -22.86 -3.89
CA GLU A 93 -12.98 -24.10 -4.67
C GLU A 93 -13.15 -25.36 -3.82
N ARG A 94 -12.76 -25.31 -2.54
CA ARG A 94 -13.01 -26.39 -1.57
C ARG A 94 -14.48 -26.48 -1.19
N SER A 95 -15.11 -25.37 -0.83
CA SER A 95 -16.52 -25.30 -0.46
C SER A 95 -17.43 -25.79 -1.58
N ASP A 96 -17.13 -25.38 -2.80
CA ASP A 96 -17.91 -25.74 -3.99
C ASP A 96 -17.56 -27.15 -4.52
N ARG A 97 -16.65 -27.87 -3.85
CA ARG A 97 -16.13 -29.21 -4.25
C ARG A 97 -15.55 -29.23 -5.68
N THR A 98 -15.10 -28.08 -6.16
CA THR A 98 -14.51 -27.93 -7.50
C THR A 98 -12.98 -28.10 -7.50
N LEU A 99 -12.33 -28.02 -6.34
CA LEU A 99 -10.88 -28.12 -6.22
C LEU A 99 -10.36 -29.49 -6.72
N SER A 100 -11.04 -30.60 -6.41
CA SER A 100 -10.67 -31.94 -6.89
C SER A 100 -10.83 -32.07 -8.41
N LYS A 101 -11.87 -31.46 -8.99
CA LYS A 101 -12.08 -31.40 -10.43
C LYS A 101 -11.01 -30.54 -11.13
N LEU A 102 -10.62 -29.43 -10.51
CA LEU A 102 -9.60 -28.53 -11.04
C LEU A 102 -8.22 -29.22 -11.06
N VAL A 103 -7.88 -29.96 -10.00
CA VAL A 103 -6.61 -30.70 -9.89
C VAL A 103 -6.58 -31.96 -10.77
N SER A 104 -7.73 -32.53 -11.12
CA SER A 104 -7.83 -33.67 -12.05
C SER A 104 -7.74 -33.28 -13.53
N GLN A 105 -7.83 -32.00 -13.87
CA GLN A 105 -7.56 -31.51 -15.21
C GLN A 105 -6.07 -31.58 -15.53
N PRO A 106 -5.65 -31.66 -16.80
CA PRO A 106 -4.24 -31.66 -17.19
C PRO A 106 -3.60 -30.28 -17.02
N ILE A 107 -3.71 -29.72 -15.81
CA ILE A 107 -3.17 -28.42 -15.38
C ILE A 107 -2.29 -28.68 -14.16
N TYR A 108 -1.07 -28.17 -14.20
CA TYR A 108 -0.16 -28.25 -13.05
C TYR A 108 -0.70 -27.45 -11.87
N ARG A 109 -0.48 -27.94 -10.65
CA ARG A 109 -0.90 -27.25 -9.40
C ARG A 109 -0.33 -25.85 -9.26
N ASP A 110 0.92 -25.67 -9.68
CA ASP A 110 1.58 -24.36 -9.70
C ASP A 110 0.84 -23.36 -10.59
N SER A 111 0.27 -23.83 -11.71
CA SER A 111 -0.50 -22.99 -12.61
C SER A 111 -1.79 -22.45 -11.96
N ILE A 112 -2.36 -23.17 -11.00
CA ILE A 112 -3.57 -22.74 -10.29
C ILE A 112 -3.25 -21.55 -9.38
N ILE A 113 -2.27 -21.68 -8.49
CA ILE A 113 -1.96 -20.61 -7.53
C ILE A 113 -1.35 -19.40 -8.21
N ASN A 114 -0.48 -19.60 -9.19
CA ASN A 114 0.11 -18.52 -9.97
C ASN A 114 -0.93 -17.77 -10.80
N GLY A 115 -1.86 -18.51 -11.44
CA GLY A 115 -2.94 -17.91 -12.23
C GLY A 115 -3.89 -17.06 -11.37
N LYS A 116 -4.26 -17.56 -10.19
CA LYS A 116 -5.10 -16.83 -9.22
C LYS A 116 -4.42 -15.56 -8.70
N PHE A 117 -3.17 -15.66 -8.28
CA PHE A 117 -2.43 -14.51 -7.79
C PHE A 117 -2.21 -13.45 -8.87
N LEU A 118 -1.87 -13.88 -10.10
CA LEU A 118 -1.70 -12.98 -11.24
C LEU A 118 -3.01 -12.27 -11.62
N ALA A 119 -4.14 -12.98 -11.59
CA ALA A 119 -5.46 -12.37 -11.81
C ALA A 119 -5.78 -11.31 -10.77
N GLY A 120 -5.54 -11.59 -9.49
CA GLY A 120 -5.70 -10.63 -8.40
C GLY A 120 -4.80 -9.39 -8.58
N LEU A 121 -3.53 -9.59 -8.91
CA LEU A 121 -2.57 -8.51 -9.16
C LEU A 121 -3.00 -7.62 -10.33
N VAL A 122 -3.46 -8.20 -11.44
CA VAL A 122 -3.95 -7.44 -12.59
C VAL A 122 -5.25 -6.71 -12.26
N THR A 123 -6.16 -7.32 -11.50
CA THR A 123 -7.39 -6.68 -11.02
C THR A 123 -7.07 -5.45 -10.17
N ILE A 124 -6.15 -5.57 -9.20
CA ILE A 124 -5.65 -4.46 -8.37
C ILE A 124 -5.07 -3.36 -9.25
N THR A 125 -4.24 -3.73 -10.23
CA THR A 125 -3.58 -2.77 -11.14
C THR A 125 -4.60 -1.97 -11.94
N ILE A 126 -5.57 -2.64 -12.57
CA ILE A 126 -6.61 -1.97 -13.37
C ILE A 126 -7.43 -1.02 -12.50
N MET A 127 -7.88 -1.51 -11.32
CA MET A 127 -8.68 -0.71 -10.40
C MET A 127 -7.91 0.51 -9.90
N PHE A 128 -6.66 0.33 -9.46
CA PHE A 128 -5.86 1.42 -8.91
C PHE A 128 -5.52 2.47 -9.98
N LEU A 129 -5.12 2.04 -11.17
CA LEU A 129 -4.88 2.96 -12.30
C LEU A 129 -6.15 3.73 -12.69
N ALA A 130 -7.31 3.08 -12.67
CA ALA A 130 -8.59 3.76 -12.92
C ALA A 130 -8.84 4.87 -11.89
N ILE A 131 -8.58 4.62 -10.60
CA ILE A 131 -8.71 5.63 -9.54
C ILE A 131 -7.76 6.81 -9.81
N VAL A 132 -6.47 6.54 -10.06
CA VAL A 132 -5.47 7.58 -10.30
C VAL A 132 -5.83 8.42 -11.53
N LEU A 133 -6.27 7.80 -12.63
CA LEU A 133 -6.66 8.49 -13.85
C LEU A 133 -7.91 9.36 -13.65
N LEU A 134 -8.92 8.84 -12.92
CA LEU A 134 -10.14 9.62 -12.63
C LEU A 134 -9.85 10.82 -11.73
N ILE A 135 -9.01 10.65 -10.70
CA ILE A 135 -8.60 11.76 -9.83
C ILE A 135 -7.78 12.78 -10.60
N SER A 136 -6.87 12.33 -11.45
CA SER A 136 -6.06 13.19 -12.31
C SER A 136 -6.94 13.98 -13.28
N GLY A 137 -7.94 13.34 -13.90
CA GLY A 137 -8.90 14.00 -14.78
C GLY A 137 -9.77 15.05 -14.04
N LEU A 138 -10.22 14.72 -12.82
CA LEU A 138 -10.94 15.66 -11.97
C LEU A 138 -10.05 16.85 -11.57
N GLY A 139 -8.79 16.61 -11.23
CA GLY A 139 -7.81 17.63 -10.91
C GLY A 139 -7.55 18.60 -12.06
N LEU A 140 -7.39 18.08 -13.27
CA LEU A 140 -7.29 18.92 -14.49
C LEU A 140 -8.48 19.87 -14.63
N ARG A 141 -9.69 19.37 -14.36
CA ARG A 141 -10.93 20.18 -14.47
C ARG A 141 -11.05 21.20 -13.35
N LEU A 142 -10.69 20.88 -12.11
CA LEU A 142 -10.89 21.73 -10.94
C LEU A 142 -9.80 22.80 -10.79
N ILE A 143 -8.54 22.40 -10.95
CA ILE A 143 -7.38 23.27 -10.72
C ILE A 143 -6.93 23.94 -12.02
N GLY A 144 -7.20 23.32 -13.18
CA GLY A 144 -6.78 23.83 -14.49
C GLY A 144 -5.26 23.82 -14.70
N VAL A 145 -4.54 22.89 -14.03
CA VAL A 145 -3.09 22.72 -14.15
C VAL A 145 -2.82 21.38 -14.83
N VAL A 146 -2.04 21.42 -15.91
CA VAL A 146 -1.60 20.21 -16.62
C VAL A 146 -0.38 19.65 -15.88
N PRO A 147 -0.36 18.33 -15.55
CA PRO A 147 0.78 17.72 -14.92
C PRO A 147 2.02 17.81 -15.82
N GLY A 148 3.16 18.19 -15.22
CA GLY A 148 4.44 18.14 -15.88
C GLY A 148 4.94 16.71 -16.08
N PRO A 149 5.99 16.49 -16.92
CA PRO A 149 6.57 15.16 -17.10
C PRO A 149 7.05 14.52 -15.78
N GLU A 150 7.57 15.32 -14.86
CA GLU A 150 8.00 14.85 -13.54
C GLU A 150 6.81 14.41 -12.68
N ASP A 151 5.69 15.14 -12.72
CA ASP A 151 4.46 14.77 -11.99
C ASP A 151 3.93 13.41 -12.47
N VAL A 152 3.94 13.19 -13.79
CA VAL A 152 3.51 11.90 -14.38
C VAL A 152 4.40 10.75 -13.91
N TRP A 153 5.72 10.92 -13.88
CA TRP A 153 6.63 9.90 -13.37
C TRP A 153 6.45 9.64 -11.88
N ARG A 154 6.23 10.69 -11.07
CA ARG A 154 5.94 10.56 -9.64
C ARG A 154 4.65 9.79 -9.39
N LEU A 155 3.59 10.06 -10.18
CA LEU A 155 2.33 9.31 -10.12
C LEU A 155 2.48 7.86 -10.58
N ALA A 156 3.32 7.59 -11.59
CA ALA A 156 3.61 6.23 -12.02
C ALA A 156 4.31 5.41 -10.91
N ILE A 157 5.31 6.01 -10.26
CA ILE A 157 6.03 5.37 -9.13
C ILE A 157 5.09 5.19 -7.93
N TYR A 158 4.27 6.20 -7.61
CA TYR A 158 3.22 6.09 -6.59
C TYR A 158 2.28 4.93 -6.87
N SER A 159 1.85 4.79 -8.13
CA SER A 159 0.97 3.69 -8.54
C SER A 159 1.64 2.33 -8.36
N LEU A 160 2.91 2.22 -8.72
CA LEU A 160 3.69 1.00 -8.55
C LEU A 160 3.81 0.60 -7.07
N ILE A 161 4.16 1.55 -6.19
CA ILE A 161 4.27 1.32 -4.74
C ILE A 161 2.92 0.88 -4.18
N SER A 162 1.83 1.53 -4.58
CA SER A 162 0.47 1.22 -4.13
C SER A 162 0.02 -0.18 -4.56
N ILE A 163 0.33 -0.57 -5.81
CA ILE A 163 0.03 -1.91 -6.33
C ILE A 163 0.78 -2.97 -5.50
N PHE A 164 2.06 -2.80 -5.21
CA PHE A 164 2.82 -3.73 -4.36
C PHE A 164 2.27 -3.79 -2.94
N TYR A 165 1.90 -2.65 -2.36
CA TYR A 165 1.30 -2.58 -1.04
C TYR A 165 -0.03 -3.35 -0.95
N ILE A 166 -0.91 -3.16 -1.90
CA ILE A 166 -2.20 -3.88 -1.95
C ILE A 166 -1.98 -5.36 -2.25
N SER A 167 -1.00 -5.69 -3.11
CA SER A 167 -0.65 -7.08 -3.46
C SER A 167 -0.03 -7.85 -2.29
N PHE A 168 0.63 -7.19 -1.36
CA PHE A 168 1.06 -7.81 -0.10
C PHE A 168 -0.14 -8.36 0.68
N TRP A 169 -1.22 -7.59 0.79
CA TRP A 169 -2.44 -8.02 1.47
C TRP A 169 -3.19 -9.12 0.70
N LEU A 170 -3.13 -9.10 -0.64
CA LEU A 170 -3.57 -10.20 -1.47
C LEU A 170 -2.77 -11.48 -1.17
N GLY A 171 -1.45 -11.37 -1.02
CA GLY A 171 -0.57 -12.49 -0.67
C GLY A 171 -0.89 -13.10 0.69
N ILE A 172 -1.05 -12.26 1.73
CA ILE A 172 -1.43 -12.70 3.09
C ILE A 172 -2.80 -13.37 3.09
N SER A 173 -3.80 -12.75 2.47
CA SER A 173 -5.15 -13.29 2.46
C SER A 173 -5.24 -14.60 1.66
N SER A 174 -4.50 -14.71 0.57
CA SER A 174 -4.35 -15.96 -0.19
C SER A 174 -3.66 -17.05 0.64
N LEU A 175 -2.62 -16.70 1.42
CA LEU A 175 -1.98 -17.62 2.36
C LEU A 175 -2.98 -18.16 3.38
N PHE A 176 -3.79 -17.30 3.99
CA PHE A 176 -4.82 -17.74 4.93
C PHE A 176 -5.91 -18.56 4.25
N SER A 177 -6.25 -18.29 2.99
CA SER A 177 -7.16 -19.12 2.20
C SER A 177 -6.62 -20.53 1.95
N VAL A 178 -5.28 -20.68 1.89
CA VAL A 178 -4.64 -22.00 1.79
C VAL A 178 -4.64 -22.71 3.14
N ILE A 179 -4.28 -22.03 4.23
CA ILE A 179 -4.10 -22.61 5.57
C ILE A 179 -5.43 -22.99 6.20
N PHE A 180 -6.40 -22.10 6.20
CA PHE A 180 -7.71 -22.32 6.83
C PHE A 180 -8.67 -23.03 5.88
N ARG A 181 -9.59 -23.80 6.45
CA ARG A 181 -10.59 -24.54 5.66
C ARG A 181 -11.90 -23.76 5.44
N SER A 182 -12.11 -22.71 6.22
CA SER A 182 -13.33 -21.89 6.18
C SER A 182 -13.03 -20.52 5.60
N MET A 183 -13.86 -20.04 4.67
CA MET A 183 -13.77 -18.70 4.10
C MET A 183 -13.87 -17.61 5.19
N ALA A 184 -14.79 -17.79 6.15
CA ALA A 184 -14.98 -16.84 7.24
C ALA A 184 -13.72 -16.75 8.14
N THR A 185 -13.12 -17.89 8.51
CA THR A 185 -11.90 -17.92 9.31
C THR A 185 -10.72 -17.28 8.57
N SER A 186 -10.59 -17.52 7.27
CA SER A 186 -9.56 -16.90 6.43
C SER A 186 -9.73 -15.39 6.39
N ALA A 187 -10.95 -14.90 6.15
CA ALA A 187 -11.25 -13.46 6.13
C ALA A 187 -10.96 -12.80 7.48
N LEU A 188 -11.43 -13.39 8.59
CA LEU A 188 -11.20 -12.86 9.93
C LEU A 188 -9.71 -12.83 10.29
N ALA A 189 -8.95 -13.87 9.93
CA ALA A 189 -7.51 -13.90 10.16
C ALA A 189 -6.77 -12.82 9.36
N ALA A 190 -7.16 -12.60 8.10
CA ALA A 190 -6.58 -11.54 7.27
C ALA A 190 -6.90 -10.14 7.81
N ILE A 191 -8.14 -9.91 8.26
CA ILE A 191 -8.55 -8.65 8.88
C ILE A 191 -7.83 -8.44 10.22
N ALA A 192 -7.71 -9.47 11.07
CA ALA A 192 -6.98 -9.39 12.33
C ALA A 192 -5.50 -9.04 12.10
N CYS A 193 -4.87 -9.71 11.13
CA CYS A 193 -3.51 -9.42 10.72
C CYS A 193 -3.37 -7.95 10.24
N TRP A 194 -4.32 -7.47 9.43
CA TRP A 194 -4.33 -6.09 8.98
C TRP A 194 -4.46 -5.10 10.15
N ILE A 195 -5.37 -5.33 11.08
CA ILE A 195 -5.52 -4.46 12.27
C ILE A 195 -4.24 -4.43 13.09
N ILE A 196 -3.60 -5.58 13.32
CA ILE A 196 -2.35 -5.68 14.08
C ILE A 196 -1.24 -4.87 13.41
N PHE A 197 -0.98 -5.10 12.13
CA PHE A 197 0.10 -4.41 11.42
C PHE A 197 -0.17 -2.93 11.17
N SER A 198 -1.43 -2.54 10.96
CA SER A 198 -1.77 -1.14 10.66
C SER A 198 -1.89 -0.28 11.91
N PHE A 199 -2.30 -0.84 13.04
CA PHE A 199 -2.57 -0.07 14.27
C PHE A 199 -1.70 -0.50 15.45
N ALA A 200 -1.64 -1.80 15.78
CA ALA A 200 -0.94 -2.24 16.97
C ALA A 200 0.57 -2.01 16.85
N VAL A 201 1.18 -2.31 15.71
CA VAL A 201 2.63 -2.10 15.51
C VAL A 201 3.03 -0.63 15.67
N PRO A 202 2.42 0.35 14.98
CA PRO A 202 2.75 1.76 15.19
C PRO A 202 2.43 2.26 16.61
N LEU A 203 1.35 1.77 17.22
CA LEU A 203 0.95 2.18 18.58
C LEU A 203 1.95 1.71 19.64
N VAL A 204 2.51 0.50 19.48
CA VAL A 204 3.45 -0.09 20.42
C VAL A 204 4.88 0.36 20.18
N ALA A 205 5.18 1.00 19.04
CA ALA A 205 6.54 1.42 18.68
C ALA A 205 7.17 2.38 19.71
N SER A 206 6.43 3.38 20.20
CA SER A 206 6.93 4.31 21.22
C SER A 206 7.12 3.64 22.59
N PRO A 207 6.13 2.94 23.17
CA PRO A 207 6.34 2.24 24.44
C PRO A 207 7.46 1.20 24.42
N LEU A 208 7.67 0.50 23.29
CA LEU A 208 8.78 -0.43 23.16
C LEU A 208 10.13 0.29 23.07
N ALA A 209 10.20 1.41 22.35
CA ALA A 209 11.40 2.23 22.31
C ALA A 209 11.75 2.79 23.69
N ASP A 210 10.74 3.25 24.46
CA ASP A 210 10.90 3.70 25.87
C ASP A 210 11.41 2.57 26.78
N ALA A 211 10.96 1.34 26.57
CA ALA A 211 11.40 0.19 27.36
C ALA A 211 12.84 -0.22 27.05
N ILE A 212 13.32 -0.03 25.81
CA ILE A 212 14.67 -0.38 25.37
C ILE A 212 15.67 0.76 25.68
N TYR A 213 15.26 2.00 25.41
CA TYR A 213 16.04 3.23 25.59
C TYR A 213 15.21 4.24 26.39
N PRO A 214 15.15 4.12 27.72
CA PRO A 214 14.33 4.99 28.55
C PRO A 214 14.86 6.44 28.49
N VAL A 215 14.07 7.33 27.92
CA VAL A 215 14.34 8.76 27.90
C VAL A 215 13.57 9.42 29.02
N ASP A 216 14.29 9.92 30.03
CA ASP A 216 13.68 10.65 31.13
C ASP A 216 13.22 12.04 30.64
N GLN A 217 11.92 12.18 30.43
CA GLN A 217 11.30 13.45 30.00
C GLN A 217 11.32 14.53 31.09
N SER A 218 11.68 14.18 32.34
CA SER A 218 11.74 15.11 33.46
C SER A 218 13.07 15.86 33.57
N THR A 219 14.11 15.39 32.86
CA THR A 219 15.42 16.06 32.84
C THR A 219 15.43 17.20 31.83
N THR A 220 15.91 18.37 32.28
CA THR A 220 15.97 19.63 31.49
C THR A 220 16.88 19.52 30.25
N ALA A 221 17.73 18.51 30.17
CA ALA A 221 18.61 18.22 29.03
C ALA A 221 18.83 16.69 28.93
N PRO A 222 17.95 15.97 28.22
CA PRO A 222 18.17 14.56 27.96
C PRO A 222 19.41 14.33 27.10
N ASP A 223 20.13 13.23 27.33
CA ASP A 223 21.31 12.84 26.57
C ASP A 223 20.99 12.77 25.06
N PRO A 224 21.64 13.57 24.19
CA PRO A 224 21.37 13.58 22.77
C PRO A 224 21.58 12.20 22.10
N GLU A 225 22.54 11.41 22.60
CA GLU A 225 22.81 10.09 22.06
C GLU A 225 21.69 9.11 22.38
N LEU A 226 21.16 9.15 23.59
CA LEU A 226 20.02 8.33 24.02
C LEU A 226 18.75 8.67 23.24
N LEU A 227 18.52 9.97 22.98
CA LEU A 227 17.40 10.42 22.13
C LEU A 227 17.49 9.88 20.70
N VAL A 228 18.69 9.85 20.11
CA VAL A 228 18.91 9.32 18.78
C VAL A 228 18.66 7.80 18.76
N GLN A 229 19.17 7.06 19.75
CA GLN A 229 18.98 5.60 19.85
C GLN A 229 17.50 5.25 20.05
N HIS A 230 16.80 5.99 20.92
CA HIS A 230 15.36 5.84 21.13
C HIS A 230 14.56 6.05 19.81
N GLU A 231 14.84 7.14 19.09
CA GLU A 231 14.14 7.44 17.84
C GLU A 231 14.45 6.43 16.73
N GLN A 232 15.69 5.92 16.68
CA GLN A 232 16.07 4.84 15.76
C GLN A 232 15.30 3.55 16.09
N ALA A 233 15.21 3.17 17.36
CA ALA A 233 14.46 1.99 17.78
C ALA A 233 12.97 2.15 17.46
N ARG A 234 12.38 3.29 17.80
CA ARG A 234 10.98 3.62 17.49
C ARG A 234 10.70 3.51 16.00
N LYS A 235 11.58 4.09 15.17
CA LYS A 235 11.45 4.04 13.72
C LYS A 235 11.60 2.61 13.18
N ALA A 236 12.60 1.86 13.64
CA ALA A 236 12.81 0.47 13.23
C ALA A 236 11.58 -0.40 13.53
N ILE A 237 10.96 -0.23 14.71
CA ILE A 237 9.75 -0.95 15.09
C ILE A 237 8.57 -0.51 14.21
N SER A 238 8.39 0.79 14.00
CA SER A 238 7.28 1.31 13.16
C SER A 238 7.36 0.85 11.70
N LEU A 239 8.56 0.67 11.15
CA LEU A 239 8.79 0.15 9.79
C LEU A 239 8.44 -1.33 9.61
N LEU A 240 8.18 -2.09 10.70
CA LEU A 240 7.57 -3.42 10.61
C LEU A 240 6.12 -3.36 10.10
N SER A 241 5.47 -2.20 10.16
CA SER A 241 4.16 -1.98 9.59
C SER A 241 4.24 -1.70 8.08
N PRO A 242 3.62 -2.53 7.23
CA PRO A 242 3.54 -2.26 5.79
C PRO A 242 2.83 -0.94 5.47
N MET A 243 1.90 -0.51 6.32
CA MET A 243 1.22 0.77 6.20
C MET A 243 2.18 1.95 6.40
N THR A 244 3.10 1.84 7.37
CA THR A 244 4.14 2.86 7.62
C THR A 244 5.12 2.92 6.45
N LEU A 245 5.61 1.75 5.97
CA LEU A 245 6.48 1.67 4.79
C LEU A 245 5.83 2.34 3.56
N TYR A 246 4.55 2.01 3.32
CA TYR A 246 3.78 2.58 2.22
C TYR A 246 3.62 4.10 2.36
N SER A 247 3.19 4.57 3.52
CA SER A 247 2.91 5.99 3.77
C SER A 247 4.18 6.85 3.67
N GLU A 248 5.31 6.40 4.21
CA GLU A 248 6.58 7.10 4.10
C GLU A 248 7.07 7.15 2.65
N ALA A 249 7.02 6.02 1.94
CA ALA A 249 7.45 5.95 0.55
C ALA A 249 6.60 6.86 -0.36
N THR A 250 5.27 6.76 -0.26
CA THR A 250 4.37 7.51 -1.13
C THR A 250 4.37 8.99 -0.84
N THR A 251 4.45 9.40 0.43
CA THR A 251 4.55 10.82 0.80
C THR A 251 5.85 11.42 0.27
N THR A 252 6.99 10.72 0.35
CA THR A 252 8.28 11.21 -0.16
C THR A 252 8.31 11.33 -1.68
N ILE A 253 7.61 10.45 -2.41
CA ILE A 253 7.51 10.54 -3.88
C ILE A 253 6.59 11.68 -4.32
N LEU A 254 5.43 11.84 -3.66
CA LEU A 254 4.42 12.81 -4.07
C LEU A 254 4.62 14.20 -3.48
N ASP A 255 5.42 14.35 -2.41
CA ASP A 255 5.78 15.64 -1.85
C ASP A 255 7.28 15.93 -2.09
N PRO A 256 7.62 16.67 -3.18
CA PRO A 256 9.01 17.00 -3.51
C PRO A 256 9.69 17.89 -2.48
N LEU A 257 8.97 18.56 -1.60
CA LEU A 257 9.51 19.39 -0.54
C LEU A 257 9.97 18.55 0.66
N ARG A 258 9.51 17.31 0.77
CA ARG A 258 9.92 16.37 1.81
C ARG A 258 11.24 15.69 1.45
N LYS A 259 12.32 16.16 2.02
CA LYS A 259 13.70 15.72 1.70
C LYS A 259 14.16 14.45 2.40
N THR A 260 13.35 13.91 3.31
CA THR A 260 13.73 12.73 4.10
C THR A 260 12.52 12.05 4.71
N THR A 261 12.63 10.74 4.92
CA THR A 261 11.72 9.96 5.75
C THR A 261 12.14 9.94 7.23
N GLN A 262 13.33 10.52 7.54
CA GLN A 262 13.87 10.52 8.90
C GLN A 262 13.28 11.66 9.75
N SER A 263 13.18 11.40 11.06
CA SER A 263 12.87 12.43 12.05
C SER A 263 14.01 13.46 12.12
N LEU A 264 13.67 14.73 12.40
CA LEU A 264 14.66 15.80 12.58
C LEU A 264 15.70 15.47 13.66
N LEU A 265 15.36 14.62 14.63
CA LEU A 265 16.27 14.16 15.69
C LEU A 265 17.39 13.26 15.17
N LEU A 266 17.12 12.47 14.13
CA LEU A 266 18.06 11.54 13.52
C LEU A 266 19.01 12.22 12.51
N MET A 267 18.77 13.48 12.19
CA MET A 267 19.56 14.21 11.20
C MET A 267 20.78 14.83 11.85
N GLY A 268 21.91 14.69 11.17
CA GLY A 268 23.14 15.39 11.54
C GLY A 268 23.02 16.92 11.39
N PRO A 269 23.91 17.71 12.05
CA PRO A 269 23.88 19.16 11.97
C PRO A 269 23.95 19.71 10.55
N MET A 270 24.75 19.11 9.67
CA MET A 270 24.89 19.51 8.27
C MET A 270 23.64 19.22 7.45
N GLU A 271 22.96 18.09 7.73
CA GLU A 271 21.74 17.67 7.07
C GLU A 271 20.57 18.59 7.43
N ARG A 272 20.45 18.99 8.70
CA ARG A 272 19.49 20.00 9.18
C ARG A 272 19.72 21.37 8.51
N LEU A 273 20.99 21.81 8.41
CA LEU A 273 21.36 23.06 7.72
C LEU A 273 21.04 22.99 6.23
N SER A 274 21.23 21.85 5.59
CA SER A 274 20.89 21.65 4.19
C SER A 274 19.38 21.80 3.96
N ILE A 275 18.54 21.20 4.80
CA ILE A 275 17.08 21.31 4.69
C ILE A 275 16.59 22.74 4.90
N SER A 276 17.19 23.48 5.85
CA SER A 276 16.79 24.85 6.13
C SER A 276 17.26 25.86 5.08
N ARG A 277 18.39 25.61 4.43
CA ARG A 277 18.99 26.55 3.43
C ARG A 277 18.46 26.34 2.01
N PHE A 278 18.17 25.09 1.63
CA PHE A 278 17.73 24.77 0.27
C PHE A 278 16.24 24.45 0.26
N GLN A 279 15.41 25.44 -0.05
CA GLN A 279 13.96 25.28 -0.23
C GLN A 279 13.59 24.69 -1.60
N ASN A 280 14.58 24.31 -2.42
CA ASN A 280 14.32 23.73 -3.72
C ASN A 280 13.70 22.32 -3.60
N PRO A 281 12.72 22.00 -4.45
CA PRO A 281 12.12 20.66 -4.49
C PRO A 281 13.16 19.62 -4.86
N LEU A 282 13.07 18.43 -4.27
CA LEU A 282 13.93 17.30 -4.60
C LEU A 282 13.65 16.81 -6.03
N PRO A 283 14.70 16.65 -6.85
CA PRO A 283 14.54 15.95 -8.13
C PRO A 283 14.01 14.54 -7.91
N LEU A 284 13.24 14.02 -8.87
CA LEU A 284 12.65 12.67 -8.82
C LEU A 284 13.68 11.58 -8.49
N ARG A 285 14.89 11.69 -9.08
CA ARG A 285 15.98 10.72 -8.86
C ARG A 285 16.37 10.62 -7.38
N GLU A 286 16.50 11.75 -6.70
CA GLU A 286 16.86 11.76 -5.27
C GLU A 286 15.73 11.26 -4.39
N SER A 287 14.47 11.65 -4.69
CA SER A 287 13.29 11.09 -4.02
C SER A 287 13.25 9.55 -4.15
N LEU A 288 13.60 9.03 -5.33
CA LEU A 288 13.64 7.60 -5.59
C LEU A 288 14.73 6.89 -4.76
N TYR A 289 15.92 7.48 -4.62
CA TYR A 289 16.98 6.92 -3.76
C TYR A 289 16.54 6.81 -2.29
N ILE A 290 15.80 7.81 -1.77
CA ILE A 290 15.30 7.80 -0.40
C ILE A 290 14.25 6.69 -0.22
N VAL A 291 13.39 6.47 -1.23
CA VAL A 291 12.27 5.52 -1.19
C VAL A 291 12.70 4.09 -1.53
N PHE A 292 13.84 3.91 -2.20
CA PHE A 292 14.31 2.62 -2.70
C PHE A 292 14.33 1.50 -1.63
N PRO A 293 14.82 1.72 -0.40
CA PRO A 293 14.75 0.70 0.65
C PRO A 293 13.33 0.28 1.01
N HIS A 294 12.39 1.23 1.06
CA HIS A 294 10.97 0.96 1.36
C HIS A 294 10.31 0.14 0.26
N LEU A 295 10.60 0.47 -1.00
CA LEU A 295 10.10 -0.27 -2.16
C LEU A 295 10.63 -1.70 -2.18
N ILE A 296 11.94 -1.89 -1.96
CA ILE A 296 12.54 -3.23 -1.87
C ILE A 296 11.89 -4.03 -0.73
N SER A 297 11.70 -3.42 0.43
CA SER A 297 11.06 -4.07 1.58
C SER A 297 9.64 -4.52 1.23
N LEU A 298 8.83 -3.67 0.59
CA LEU A 298 7.47 -4.03 0.16
C LEU A 298 7.47 -5.17 -0.86
N ILE A 299 8.36 -5.14 -1.85
CA ILE A 299 8.50 -6.22 -2.83
C ILE A 299 8.92 -7.51 -2.15
N ALA A 300 9.91 -7.44 -1.25
CA ALA A 300 10.44 -8.61 -0.54
C ALA A 300 9.38 -9.29 0.33
N ILE A 301 8.62 -8.51 1.15
CA ILE A 301 7.57 -9.08 2.00
C ILE A 301 6.41 -9.63 1.16
N THR A 302 6.05 -8.98 0.05
CA THR A 302 5.02 -9.49 -0.89
C THR A 302 5.45 -10.81 -1.50
N SER A 303 6.68 -10.88 -2.00
CA SER A 303 7.26 -12.09 -2.60
C SER A 303 7.38 -13.23 -1.58
N LEU A 304 7.79 -12.91 -0.34
CA LEU A 304 7.88 -13.88 0.76
C LEU A 304 6.50 -14.45 1.09
N CYS A 305 5.48 -13.61 1.27
CA CYS A 305 4.12 -14.06 1.56
C CYS A 305 3.57 -14.94 0.45
N PHE A 306 3.80 -14.57 -0.81
CA PHE A 306 3.40 -15.38 -1.95
C PHE A 306 4.16 -16.72 -2.00
N ALA A 307 5.48 -16.72 -1.79
CA ALA A 307 6.29 -17.93 -1.76
C ALA A 307 5.85 -18.90 -0.65
N VAL A 308 5.54 -18.38 0.54
CA VAL A 308 4.99 -19.16 1.64
C VAL A 308 3.64 -19.77 1.26
N SER A 309 2.73 -18.95 0.69
CA SER A 309 1.42 -19.42 0.19
C SER A 309 1.59 -20.53 -0.85
N TYR A 310 2.51 -20.36 -1.80
CA TYR A 310 2.83 -21.33 -2.82
C TYR A 310 3.32 -22.66 -2.22
N ILE A 311 4.28 -22.61 -1.28
CA ILE A 311 4.84 -23.81 -0.62
C ILE A 311 3.74 -24.58 0.15
N PHE A 312 2.90 -23.86 0.90
CA PHE A 312 1.80 -24.50 1.63
C PHE A 312 0.80 -25.14 0.67
N PHE A 313 0.43 -24.48 -0.42
CA PHE A 313 -0.48 -25.01 -1.41
C PHE A 313 0.08 -26.26 -2.10
N MET A 314 1.37 -26.25 -2.47
CA MET A 314 2.01 -27.40 -3.12
C MET A 314 2.12 -28.63 -2.20
N ARG A 315 2.35 -28.42 -0.89
CA ARG A 315 2.46 -29.49 0.10
C ARG A 315 1.12 -30.05 0.58
N GLN A 316 0.02 -29.38 0.25
CA GLN A 316 -1.29 -29.77 0.75
C GLN A 316 -1.82 -30.97 0.00
N GLU A 317 -2.20 -32.03 0.74
CA GLU A 317 -2.90 -33.20 0.17
C GLU A 317 -4.36 -32.80 -0.16
N VAL A 318 -4.74 -32.91 -1.43
CA VAL A 318 -6.13 -32.78 -1.86
C VAL A 318 -6.77 -34.14 -1.74
N ARG A 319 -7.38 -34.43 -0.58
CA ARG A 319 -8.23 -35.64 -0.41
C ARG A 319 -9.62 -35.31 -0.92
N SER A 320 -10.13 -36.19 -1.77
CA SER A 320 -11.57 -36.22 -2.15
C SER A 320 -12.37 -36.69 -0.91
N THR A 321 -12.95 -35.76 -0.17
CA THR A 321 -13.98 -36.06 0.84
C THR A 321 -15.35 -35.82 0.24
#